data_150cf7677daa8cf4bcc4f085dede0761
#
_entry.id   150cf7677daa8cf4bcc4f085dede0761
#
_cell.length_a   1.000
_cell.length_b   1.000
_cell.length_c   1.000
_cell.angle_alpha   90.00
_cell.angle_beta   90.00
_cell.angle_gamma   90.00
#
_symmetry.space_group_name_H-M   'P 1'
#
loop_
_entity.id
_entity.type
_entity.pdbx_description
1 polymer ?
#
loop_
_entity_poly.entity_id
_entity_poly.type
_entity_poly.pdbx_seq_one_letter_code
_entity_poly.pdbx_strand_id
1 'polypeptide(L)'
;MYLLPFEFHIGAATIPFPDWIKATLGLALPIMANVAEIVRGAVQSIPTAQWDAARSLAFSRRQTLWKIILPQCVKRMLPPWMNWYAILTMATTLASIVGVCEVMTLTSDILSSEGRTELLVPMYLYLLLWFFLYCYPISVWTRRLEARYDVR
;
A
#
# COMPACT_ATOMS: atom_id res chain seq x y z
N MET A 1 -5.25 -13.25 22.85
CA MET A 1 -6.52 -13.89 22.44
C MET A 1 -6.48 -14.01 20.91
N TYR A 2 -6.08 -15.18 20.41
CA TYR A 2 -5.90 -15.42 18.97
C TYR A 2 -7.28 -15.58 18.34
N LEU A 3 -7.70 -14.63 17.52
CA LEU A 3 -9.08 -14.54 17.03
C LEU A 3 -9.44 -15.57 15.95
N LEU A 4 -8.48 -16.24 15.30
CA LEU A 4 -8.77 -17.26 14.28
C LEU A 4 -7.60 -18.28 14.18
N PRO A 5 -7.73 -19.49 14.70
CA PRO A 5 -6.82 -20.58 14.35
C PRO A 5 -7.24 -21.13 12.98
N PHE A 6 -6.79 -20.48 11.89
CA PHE A 6 -6.88 -21.10 10.57
C PHE A 6 -5.69 -22.04 10.41
N GLU A 7 -5.89 -23.28 10.84
CA GLU A 7 -5.06 -24.40 10.43
C GLU A 7 -5.76 -25.05 9.23
N PHE A 8 -5.14 -24.95 8.06
CA PHE A 8 -5.64 -25.69 6.90
C PHE A 8 -5.23 -27.15 7.04
N HIS A 9 -6.17 -28.02 7.41
CA HIS A 9 -6.02 -29.46 7.38
C HIS A 9 -6.27 -29.97 5.95
N ILE A 10 -5.19 -30.18 5.19
CA ILE A 10 -5.27 -30.89 3.91
C ILE A 10 -4.75 -32.32 4.16
N GLY A 11 -5.68 -33.24 4.53
CA GLY A 11 -5.34 -34.61 4.87
C GLY A 11 -4.49 -34.73 6.14
N ALA A 12 -3.38 -35.47 6.10
CA ALA A 12 -2.50 -35.69 7.25
C ALA A 12 -1.43 -34.59 7.45
N ALA A 13 -1.38 -33.60 6.60
CA ALA A 13 -0.41 -32.51 6.70
C ALA A 13 -1.06 -31.23 7.25
N THR A 14 -0.69 -30.84 8.45
CA THR A 14 -0.97 -29.52 9.02
C THR A 14 0.07 -28.55 8.47
N ILE A 15 -0.33 -27.65 7.59
CA ILE A 15 0.55 -26.57 7.12
C ILE A 15 0.40 -25.43 8.15
N PRO A 16 1.43 -25.13 8.96
CA PRO A 16 1.38 -24.00 9.87
C PRO A 16 1.29 -22.72 9.02
N PHE A 17 0.17 -22.00 9.14
CA PHE A 17 -0.03 -20.74 8.47
C PHE A 17 0.43 -19.62 9.41
N PRO A 18 1.65 -19.09 9.28
CA PRO A 18 2.18 -18.09 10.18
C PRO A 18 1.36 -16.80 10.12
N ASP A 19 1.21 -16.12 11.25
CA ASP A 19 0.33 -14.96 11.38
C ASP A 19 0.69 -13.81 10.45
N TRP A 20 1.97 -13.65 10.12
CA TRP A 20 2.41 -12.65 9.15
C TRP A 20 1.86 -12.89 7.73
N ILE A 21 1.65 -14.15 7.31
CA ILE A 21 1.03 -14.45 6.01
C ILE A 21 -0.44 -14.07 6.04
N LYS A 22 -1.16 -14.34 7.13
CA LYS A 22 -2.56 -13.95 7.31
C LYS A 22 -2.71 -12.43 7.23
N ALA A 23 -1.86 -11.70 7.95
CA ALA A 23 -1.83 -10.24 7.90
C ALA A 23 -1.54 -9.73 6.49
N THR A 24 -0.54 -10.30 5.82
CA THR A 24 -0.17 -9.91 4.45
C THR A 24 -1.31 -10.15 3.47
N LEU A 25 -1.95 -11.31 3.51
CA LEU A 25 -3.09 -11.61 2.63
C LEU A 25 -4.28 -10.71 2.91
N GLY A 26 -4.59 -10.46 4.18
CA GLY A 26 -5.67 -9.56 4.58
C GLY A 26 -5.46 -8.13 4.07
N LEU A 27 -4.24 -7.62 4.16
CA LEU A 27 -3.88 -6.30 3.66
C LEU A 27 -3.74 -6.26 2.13
N ALA A 28 -3.33 -7.37 1.49
CA ALA A 28 -3.14 -7.42 0.05
C ALA A 28 -4.46 -7.28 -0.73
N LEU A 29 -5.57 -7.85 -0.23
CA LEU A 29 -6.86 -7.81 -0.91
C LEU A 29 -7.35 -6.37 -1.19
N PRO A 30 -7.48 -5.48 -0.20
CA PRO A 30 -7.89 -4.10 -0.46
C PRO A 30 -6.87 -3.34 -1.31
N ILE A 31 -5.57 -3.65 -1.19
CA ILE A 31 -4.53 -3.01 -1.99
C ILE A 31 -4.69 -3.41 -3.46
N MET A 32 -4.89 -4.69 -3.76
CA MET A 32 -5.10 -5.16 -5.14
C MET A 32 -6.31 -4.48 -5.78
N ALA A 33 -7.42 -4.34 -5.05
CA ALA A 33 -8.61 -3.65 -5.55
C ALA A 33 -8.31 -2.19 -5.90
N ASN A 34 -7.61 -1.48 -5.01
CA ASN A 34 -7.27 -0.07 -5.22
C ASN A 34 -6.23 0.12 -6.34
N VAL A 35 -5.23 -0.75 -6.43
CA VAL A 35 -4.28 -0.72 -7.55
C VAL A 35 -4.99 -0.95 -8.88
N ALA A 36 -5.94 -1.86 -8.94
CA ALA A 36 -6.75 -2.10 -10.14
C ALA A 36 -7.55 -0.84 -10.53
N GLU A 37 -8.14 -0.13 -9.56
CA GLU A 37 -8.85 1.13 -9.83
C GLU A 37 -7.92 2.26 -10.27
N ILE A 38 -6.72 2.37 -9.71
CA ILE A 38 -5.70 3.34 -10.16
C ILE A 38 -5.33 3.08 -11.63
N VAL A 39 -5.09 1.82 -11.99
CA VAL A 39 -4.76 1.44 -13.37
C VAL A 39 -5.94 1.74 -14.31
N ARG A 40 -7.14 1.38 -13.91
CA ARG A 40 -8.36 1.65 -14.68
C ARG A 40 -8.53 3.16 -14.90
N GLY A 41 -8.46 3.95 -13.84
CA GLY A 41 -8.58 5.40 -13.91
C GLY A 41 -7.52 6.05 -14.81
N ALA A 42 -6.27 5.60 -14.72
CA ALA A 42 -5.19 6.08 -15.57
C ALA A 42 -5.45 5.78 -17.06
N VAL A 43 -5.91 4.57 -17.38
CA VAL A 43 -6.24 4.21 -18.78
C VAL A 43 -7.43 5.01 -19.31
N GLN A 44 -8.47 5.19 -18.50
CA GLN A 44 -9.66 5.96 -18.87
C GLN A 44 -9.38 7.46 -19.01
N SER A 45 -8.36 7.97 -18.33
CA SER A 45 -7.97 9.39 -18.45
C SER A 45 -7.27 9.75 -19.77
N ILE A 46 -6.90 8.76 -20.57
CA ILE A 46 -6.28 9.00 -21.89
C ILE A 46 -7.37 9.39 -22.90
N PRO A 47 -7.24 10.54 -23.60
CA PRO A 47 -8.20 11.00 -24.59
C PRO A 47 -8.45 9.96 -25.68
N THR A 48 -9.71 9.80 -26.08
CA THR A 48 -10.10 8.87 -27.17
C THR A 48 -9.41 9.17 -28.49
N ALA A 49 -9.09 10.45 -28.75
CA ALA A 49 -8.34 10.87 -29.92
C ALA A 49 -6.99 10.13 -30.10
N GLN A 50 -6.32 9.76 -29.00
CA GLN A 50 -5.07 8.98 -29.08
C GLN A 50 -5.32 7.53 -29.52
N TRP A 51 -6.43 6.97 -29.12
CA TRP A 51 -6.86 5.64 -29.55
C TRP A 51 -7.22 5.63 -31.03
N ASP A 52 -7.89 6.69 -31.50
CA ASP A 52 -8.32 6.82 -32.89
C ASP A 52 -7.13 7.12 -33.83
N ALA A 53 -6.19 7.96 -33.36
CA ALA A 53 -4.95 8.20 -34.09
C ALA A 53 -4.10 6.93 -34.24
N ALA A 54 -4.03 6.11 -33.21
CA ALA A 54 -3.34 4.82 -33.27
C ALA A 54 -4.01 3.87 -34.26
N ARG A 55 -5.34 3.86 -34.32
CA ARG A 55 -6.10 3.04 -35.29
C ARG A 55 -5.86 3.51 -36.75
N SER A 56 -5.79 4.82 -36.95
CA SER A 56 -5.50 5.39 -38.28
C SER A 56 -4.11 4.99 -38.77
N LEU A 57 -3.17 4.73 -37.86
CA LEU A 57 -1.85 4.20 -38.18
C LEU A 57 -1.80 2.67 -38.26
N ALA A 58 -2.95 2.00 -38.29
CA ALA A 58 -3.11 0.54 -38.37
C ALA A 58 -2.47 -0.21 -37.17
N PHE A 59 -2.31 0.41 -35.99
CA PHE A 59 -1.88 -0.29 -34.80
C PHE A 59 -2.97 -1.24 -34.30
N SER A 60 -2.58 -2.47 -33.95
CA SER A 60 -3.47 -3.39 -33.26
C SER A 60 -3.77 -2.88 -31.86
N ARG A 61 -4.89 -3.28 -31.26
CA ARG A 61 -5.27 -2.91 -29.86
C ARG A 61 -4.14 -3.14 -28.86
N ARG A 62 -3.45 -4.27 -28.99
CA ARG A 62 -2.33 -4.63 -28.10
C ARG A 62 -1.13 -3.70 -28.30
N GLN A 63 -0.80 -3.37 -29.54
CA GLN A 63 0.28 -2.43 -29.86
C GLN A 63 -0.02 -1.01 -29.35
N THR A 64 -1.25 -0.54 -29.54
CA THR A 64 -1.72 0.74 -29.02
C THR A 64 -1.57 0.80 -27.50
N LEU A 65 -2.05 -0.24 -26.80
CA LEU A 65 -1.98 -0.30 -25.34
C LEU A 65 -0.53 -0.25 -24.84
N TRP A 66 0.34 -1.11 -25.36
CA TRP A 66 1.71 -1.26 -24.86
C TRP A 66 2.66 -0.15 -25.28
N LYS A 67 2.53 0.37 -26.52
CA LYS A 67 3.47 1.33 -27.08
C LYS A 67 3.07 2.79 -26.86
N ILE A 68 1.76 3.07 -26.73
CA ILE A 68 1.25 4.44 -26.69
C ILE A 68 0.60 4.74 -25.34
N ILE A 69 -0.36 3.92 -24.92
CA ILE A 69 -1.20 4.22 -23.76
C ILE A 69 -0.48 3.93 -22.44
N LEU A 70 0.07 2.74 -22.27
CA LEU A 70 0.68 2.30 -21.03
C LEU A 70 1.84 3.22 -20.55
N PRO A 71 2.76 3.66 -21.41
CA PRO A 71 3.82 4.59 -21.00
C PRO A 71 3.31 5.93 -20.49
N GLN A 72 2.18 6.40 -21.00
CA GLN A 72 1.53 7.62 -20.53
C GLN A 72 0.78 7.38 -19.21
N CYS A 73 0.14 6.21 -19.06
CA CYS A 73 -0.56 5.82 -17.84
C CYS A 73 0.38 5.72 -16.63
N VAL A 74 1.60 5.20 -16.80
CA VAL A 74 2.58 5.08 -15.70
C VAL A 74 2.79 6.41 -14.99
N LYS A 75 2.93 7.49 -15.74
CA LYS A 75 3.11 8.84 -15.18
C LYS A 75 1.91 9.29 -14.35
N ARG A 76 0.70 8.91 -14.77
CA ARG A 76 -0.55 9.27 -14.10
C ARG A 76 -0.87 8.35 -12.90
N MET A 77 -0.34 7.13 -12.89
CA MET A 77 -0.51 6.19 -11.79
C MET A 77 0.43 6.48 -10.61
N LEU A 78 1.60 7.10 -10.85
CA LEU A 78 2.61 7.32 -9.82
C LEU A 78 2.08 8.11 -8.60
N PRO A 79 1.40 9.26 -8.74
CA PRO A 79 0.90 10.01 -7.58
C PRO A 79 -0.08 9.23 -6.72
N PRO A 80 -1.17 8.65 -7.24
CA PRO A 80 -2.10 7.89 -6.41
C PRO A 80 -1.48 6.63 -5.82
N TRP A 81 -0.50 6.01 -6.49
CA TRP A 81 0.24 4.88 -5.93
C TRP A 81 1.06 5.27 -4.71
N MET A 82 1.77 6.41 -4.75
CA MET A 82 2.56 6.90 -3.62
C MET A 82 1.67 7.27 -2.42
N ASN A 83 0.48 7.80 -2.67
CA ASN A 83 -0.51 8.04 -1.63
C ASN A 83 -0.95 6.72 -0.95
N TRP A 84 -1.22 5.69 -1.75
CA TRP A 84 -1.55 4.35 -1.23
C TRP A 84 -0.41 3.74 -0.42
N TYR A 85 0.83 3.97 -0.84
CA TYR A 85 2.00 3.52 -0.09
C TYR A 85 2.05 4.16 1.30
N ALA A 86 1.77 5.45 1.41
CA ALA A 86 1.70 6.13 2.70
C ALA A 86 0.56 5.58 3.59
N ILE A 87 -0.63 5.36 3.01
CA ILE A 87 -1.77 4.75 3.71
C ILE A 87 -1.42 3.34 4.19
N LEU A 88 -0.76 2.52 3.37
CA LEU A 88 -0.33 1.18 3.72
C LEU A 88 0.65 1.18 4.89
N THR A 89 1.60 2.12 4.90
CA THR A 89 2.56 2.25 6.00
C THR A 89 1.85 2.52 7.33
N MET A 90 0.78 3.32 7.32
CA MET A 90 -0.04 3.54 8.52
C MET A 90 -0.90 2.32 8.87
N ALA A 91 -1.38 1.58 7.87
CA ALA A 91 -2.23 0.41 8.06
C ALA A 91 -1.47 -0.80 8.61
N THR A 92 -0.13 -0.81 8.62
CA THR A 92 0.65 -1.90 9.21
C THR A 92 0.40 -2.09 10.70
N THR A 93 -0.03 -1.04 11.42
CA THR A 93 -0.45 -1.14 12.82
C THR A 93 -1.65 -2.06 13.02
N LEU A 94 -2.50 -2.24 11.98
CA LEU A 94 -3.61 -3.19 12.01
C LEU A 94 -3.15 -4.66 12.04
N ALA A 95 -1.89 -4.93 11.69
CA ALA A 95 -1.32 -6.27 11.73
C ALA A 95 -1.27 -6.84 13.16
N SER A 96 -1.23 -5.96 14.18
CA SER A 96 -1.30 -6.35 15.59
C SER A 96 -2.60 -7.07 15.94
N ILE A 97 -3.71 -6.74 15.27
CA ILE A 97 -5.02 -7.40 15.48
C ILE A 97 -4.96 -8.90 15.12
N VAL A 98 -4.09 -9.24 14.14
CA VAL A 98 -3.91 -10.62 13.65
C VAL A 98 -2.81 -11.37 14.46
N GLY A 99 -2.19 -10.70 15.46
CA GLY A 99 -1.16 -11.30 16.30
C GLY A 99 0.26 -11.08 15.81
N VAL A 100 0.47 -10.24 14.81
CA VAL A 100 1.82 -9.84 14.38
C VAL A 100 2.33 -8.75 15.30
N CYS A 101 3.40 -9.04 16.04
CA CYS A 101 4.06 -8.04 16.88
C CYS A 101 4.66 -6.94 16.05
N GLU A 102 4.21 -5.73 16.26
CA GLU A 102 4.72 -4.52 15.61
C GLU A 102 5.24 -3.54 16.68
N VAL A 103 5.94 -2.48 16.24
CA VAL A 103 6.67 -1.58 17.14
C VAL A 103 5.76 -0.94 18.20
N MET A 104 4.52 -0.59 17.86
CA MET A 104 3.57 0.01 18.80
C MET A 104 3.16 -0.97 19.87
N THR A 105 2.85 -2.22 19.48
CA THR A 105 2.47 -3.29 20.42
C THR A 105 3.63 -3.64 21.34
N LEU A 106 4.84 -3.83 20.79
CA LEU A 106 6.04 -4.10 21.59
C LEU A 106 6.32 -2.98 22.59
N THR A 107 6.18 -1.73 22.18
CA THR A 107 6.38 -0.58 23.08
C THR A 107 5.33 -0.58 24.19
N SER A 108 4.08 -0.85 23.87
CA SER A 108 2.99 -0.94 24.86
C SER A 108 3.25 -2.07 25.86
N ASP A 109 3.65 -3.25 25.39
CA ASP A 109 3.90 -4.42 26.23
C ASP A 109 5.08 -4.20 27.17
N ILE A 110 6.17 -3.62 26.70
CA ILE A 110 7.35 -3.28 27.51
C ILE A 110 6.96 -2.25 28.60
N LEU A 111 6.29 -1.19 28.22
CA LEU A 111 5.88 -0.14 29.18
C LEU A 111 4.89 -0.66 30.22
N SER A 112 3.98 -1.56 29.80
CA SER A 112 3.02 -2.19 30.72
C SER A 112 3.70 -3.14 31.69
N SER A 113 4.71 -3.90 31.23
CA SER A 113 5.46 -4.85 32.05
C SER A 113 6.35 -4.15 33.09
N GLU A 114 6.91 -2.99 32.75
CA GLU A 114 7.75 -2.23 33.67
C GLU A 114 6.97 -1.31 34.62
N GLY A 115 5.67 -1.14 34.41
CA GLY A 115 4.80 -0.29 35.22
C GLY A 115 5.15 1.20 35.19
N ARG A 116 5.99 1.63 34.24
CA ARG A 116 6.48 3.01 34.10
C ARG A 116 5.55 3.83 33.22
N THR A 117 4.44 4.26 33.78
CA THR A 117 3.47 5.13 33.08
C THR A 117 4.05 6.48 32.68
N GLU A 118 5.10 6.95 33.36
CA GLU A 118 5.79 8.22 33.07
C GLU A 118 6.48 8.21 31.71
N LEU A 119 6.91 7.04 31.22
CA LEU A 119 7.60 6.88 29.93
C LEU A 119 6.67 6.71 28.74
N LEU A 120 5.35 6.55 28.97
CA LEU A 120 4.36 6.38 27.91
C LEU A 120 4.43 7.54 26.89
N VAL A 121 4.31 8.77 27.38
CA VAL A 121 4.28 9.95 26.51
C VAL A 121 5.58 10.12 25.71
N PRO A 122 6.79 10.11 26.34
CA PRO A 122 8.03 10.30 25.60
C PRO A 122 8.30 9.16 24.59
N MET A 123 7.97 7.92 24.90
CA MET A 123 8.18 6.79 23.98
C MET A 123 7.27 6.84 22.76
N TYR A 124 5.96 7.13 22.95
CA TYR A 124 5.06 7.33 21.83
C TYR A 124 5.41 8.55 20.98
N LEU A 125 5.91 9.62 21.62
CA LEU A 125 6.38 10.81 20.92
C LEU A 125 7.62 10.51 20.08
N TYR A 126 8.53 9.67 20.59
CA TYR A 126 9.69 9.17 19.87
C TYR A 126 9.27 8.31 18.64
N LEU A 127 8.32 7.40 18.82
CA LEU A 127 7.78 6.62 17.71
C LEU A 127 7.11 7.49 16.65
N LEU A 128 6.32 8.46 17.08
CA LEU A 128 5.66 9.43 16.19
C LEU A 128 6.69 10.22 15.39
N LEU A 129 7.80 10.63 16.02
CA LEU A 129 8.90 11.31 15.33
C LEU A 129 9.52 10.43 14.25
N TRP A 130 9.73 9.14 14.51
CA TRP A 130 10.25 8.19 13.53
C TRP A 130 9.27 7.98 12.36
N PHE A 131 7.99 7.80 12.65
CA PHE A 131 6.97 7.70 11.62
C PHE A 131 6.89 8.97 10.78
N PHE A 132 6.96 10.13 11.42
CA PHE A 132 6.98 11.42 10.72
C PHE A 132 8.20 11.54 9.82
N LEU A 133 9.38 11.21 10.33
CA LEU A 133 10.64 11.29 9.58
C LEU A 133 10.65 10.33 8.38
N TYR A 134 9.95 9.23 8.46
CA TYR A 134 9.76 8.28 7.36
C TYR A 134 8.71 8.77 6.35
N CYS A 135 7.54 9.17 6.80
CA CYS A 135 6.43 9.55 5.93
C CYS A 135 6.62 10.93 5.27
N TYR A 136 7.30 11.86 5.94
CA TYR A 136 7.50 13.22 5.45
C TYR A 136 8.23 13.30 4.09
N PRO A 137 9.39 12.66 3.89
CA PRO A 137 10.09 12.69 2.60
C PRO A 137 9.26 12.05 1.49
N ILE A 138 8.52 10.97 1.79
CA ILE A 138 7.63 10.31 0.83
C ILE A 138 6.52 11.28 0.40
N SER A 139 5.89 11.96 1.34
CA SER A 139 4.83 12.95 1.06
C SER A 139 5.35 14.14 0.24
N VAL A 140 6.54 14.64 0.54
CA VAL A 140 7.16 15.73 -0.23
C VAL A 140 7.48 15.27 -1.65
N TRP A 141 8.00 14.06 -1.79
CA TRP A 141 8.32 13.48 -3.10
C TRP A 141 7.07 13.25 -3.94
N THR A 142 6.01 12.72 -3.34
CA THR A 142 4.70 12.56 -3.98
C THR A 142 4.18 13.89 -4.53
N ARG A 143 4.16 14.93 -3.70
CA ARG A 143 3.72 16.26 -4.14
C ARG A 143 4.57 16.84 -5.27
N ARG A 144 5.88 16.60 -5.26
CA ARG A 144 6.76 17.02 -6.36
C ARG A 144 6.48 16.24 -7.66
N LEU A 145 6.16 14.95 -7.55
CA LEU A 145 5.77 14.14 -8.69
C LEU A 145 4.41 14.60 -9.24
N GLU A 146 3.43 14.85 -8.39
CA GLU A 146 2.12 15.39 -8.78
C GLU A 146 2.30 16.71 -9.54
N ALA A 147 3.04 17.67 -8.96
CA ALA A 147 3.29 18.96 -9.62
C ALA A 147 4.04 18.84 -10.95
N ARG A 148 4.88 17.82 -11.11
CA ARG A 148 5.64 17.59 -12.35
C ARG A 148 4.82 16.87 -13.41
N TYR A 149 3.85 16.07 -13.05
CA TYR A 149 3.03 15.24 -13.94
C TYR A 149 1.57 15.69 -14.03
N ASP A 150 1.20 16.77 -13.31
CA ASP A 150 -0.10 17.40 -13.43
C ASP A 150 -0.18 18.03 -14.84
N VAL A 151 -0.70 17.24 -15.77
CA VAL A 151 -0.98 17.65 -17.13
C VAL A 151 -2.36 18.28 -17.11
N ARG A 152 -2.41 19.61 -17.08
CA ARG A 152 -3.62 20.38 -17.39
C ARG A 152 -4.14 20.05 -18.78
#